data_0f297afb2706b0cb9cfb91b614ecdf3a
#
_entry.id   0f297afb2706b0cb9cfb91b614ecdf3a
#
_cell.length_a   1.000
_cell.length_b   1.000
_cell.length_c   1.000
_cell.angle_alpha   90.00
_cell.angle_beta   90.00
_cell.angle_gamma   90.00
#
_symmetry.space_group_name_H-M   'P 1'
#
loop_
_entity.id
_entity.type
_entity.pdbx_description
1 polymer ?
#
loop_
_entity_poly.entity_id
_entity_poly.type
_entity_poly.pdbx_seq_one_letter_code
_entity_poly.pdbx_strand_id
1 'polypeptide(L)'
;LLFYDFEVFSHDWLVVIVDAASQSEHVFVNNETALIEFYNKRKKDIWIGYNSRHYDQYILKAIVCGFSPQEINEWIIKKHEPGWKFYKDFWKIQLLNFDVMTNKFRSLKQLEGFQGHDIRETSVSFDTDRPLTEKEIVDVIKYCRHDVHETIHIFTETISEYESQLELLKMFNLPLRNISKTKAQLSAVILDAKQPNVPRNDEFDFSFPSTLRINKYTEVLNFYMENKDYSKVLEIDVAGVPHIFAWGGLHGARNNYIGTGHFVNIDVASYYPALMIEYDYLSRNVKDPKKFREIRDRRLEYKAAKDKREAPLKIVINGTYGAMKDKYNGLYDPRQANNVCIGGMTLLLDLIEKLEPHCEVIQSNTDGILVKLRNYDDYRLIDDICYEWEQRTRMELEFEEFVKVIQKDVNNYILVDAEGKYKSKGAYVKKLKPLDNDLPIVNEAIVNWFVKGIDPEETIFSCKELIKFQKIVKISSKYDYAVYGRRRMQEKVFRLFASVDKNDHELKRVKNGSAEKISYTPDRCFILNDDITNMDIPSKLDYWWYWDLAVERINAFLGEE
;
A
#
# COMPACT_ATOMS: atom_id res chain seq x y z
N LEU A 1 -6.43 -25.31 -5.32
CA LEU A 1 -5.40 -24.27 -5.21
C LEU A 1 -4.09 -24.92 -4.79
N LEU A 2 -2.98 -24.51 -5.40
CA LEU A 2 -1.64 -24.97 -5.10
C LEU A 2 -0.83 -23.79 -4.58
N PHE A 3 -0.38 -23.85 -3.34
CA PHE A 3 0.53 -22.86 -2.77
C PHE A 3 1.95 -23.33 -2.97
N TYR A 4 2.86 -22.45 -3.41
CA TYR A 4 4.20 -22.86 -3.78
C TYR A 4 5.23 -21.75 -3.57
N ASP A 5 6.47 -22.20 -3.32
CA ASP A 5 7.64 -21.34 -3.17
C ASP A 5 8.90 -22.08 -3.63
N PHE A 6 9.84 -21.38 -4.26
CA PHE A 6 11.09 -21.93 -4.79
C PHE A 6 12.30 -21.38 -4.05
N GLU A 7 13.23 -22.28 -3.72
CA GLU A 7 14.56 -21.91 -3.23
C GLU A 7 15.62 -22.35 -4.24
N VAL A 8 16.45 -21.40 -4.69
CA VAL A 8 17.46 -21.65 -5.73
C VAL A 8 18.84 -21.21 -5.23
N PHE A 9 19.76 -22.18 -5.15
CA PHE A 9 21.18 -22.03 -4.80
C PHE A 9 22.07 -22.21 -6.04
N SER A 10 23.37 -21.98 -5.89
CA SER A 10 24.31 -22.12 -7.01
C SER A 10 24.31 -23.52 -7.64
N HIS A 11 24.11 -24.57 -6.86
CA HIS A 11 24.16 -25.96 -7.31
C HIS A 11 22.89 -26.76 -7.08
N ASP A 12 21.99 -26.26 -6.24
CA ASP A 12 20.75 -26.94 -5.86
C ASP A 12 19.55 -26.04 -6.02
N TRP A 13 18.41 -26.66 -6.19
CA TRP A 13 17.12 -25.99 -6.09
C TRP A 13 16.08 -26.90 -5.46
N LEU A 14 15.07 -26.30 -4.85
CA LEU A 14 13.92 -27.05 -4.40
C LEU A 14 12.64 -26.21 -4.50
N VAL A 15 11.51 -26.89 -4.49
CA VAL A 15 10.19 -26.28 -4.38
C VAL A 15 9.33 -27.08 -3.42
N VAL A 16 8.60 -26.37 -2.59
CA VAL A 16 7.54 -26.94 -1.76
C VAL A 16 6.21 -26.50 -2.34
N ILE A 17 5.29 -27.46 -2.54
CA ILE A 17 3.95 -27.22 -3.06
C ILE A 17 2.94 -27.84 -2.13
N VAL A 18 1.97 -27.06 -1.65
CA VAL A 18 0.88 -27.51 -0.79
C VAL A 18 -0.45 -27.41 -1.55
N ASP A 19 -1.16 -28.54 -1.65
CA ASP A 19 -2.51 -28.57 -2.21
C ASP A 19 -3.53 -28.25 -1.12
N ALA A 20 -4.20 -27.11 -1.23
CA ALA A 20 -5.18 -26.65 -0.25
C ALA A 20 -6.40 -27.58 -0.11
N ALA A 21 -6.76 -28.33 -1.14
CA ALA A 21 -7.92 -29.21 -1.11
C ALA A 21 -7.67 -30.52 -0.36
N SER A 22 -6.51 -31.15 -0.63
CA SER A 22 -6.11 -32.43 0.00
C SER A 22 -5.20 -32.24 1.21
N GLN A 23 -4.68 -31.03 1.43
CA GLN A 23 -3.64 -30.72 2.40
C GLN A 23 -2.35 -31.55 2.20
N SER A 24 -2.17 -32.13 1.00
CA SER A 24 -0.97 -32.87 0.66
C SER A 24 0.18 -31.92 0.31
N GLU A 25 1.35 -32.27 0.77
CA GLU A 25 2.60 -31.58 0.44
C GLU A 25 3.39 -32.37 -0.61
N HIS A 26 3.97 -31.66 -1.55
CA HIS A 26 4.87 -32.19 -2.57
C HIS A 26 6.18 -31.41 -2.53
N VAL A 27 7.28 -32.11 -2.38
CA VAL A 27 8.63 -31.52 -2.36
C VAL A 27 9.44 -32.08 -3.52
N PHE A 28 10.03 -31.20 -4.31
CA PHE A 28 10.93 -31.57 -5.39
C PHE A 28 12.28 -30.92 -5.13
N VAL A 29 13.33 -31.72 -5.15
CA VAL A 29 14.74 -31.30 -4.99
C VAL A 29 15.53 -31.79 -6.18
N ASN A 30 16.09 -30.88 -6.97
CA ASN A 30 16.91 -31.20 -8.16
C ASN A 30 16.29 -32.27 -9.10
N ASN A 31 14.96 -32.26 -9.22
CA ASN A 31 14.24 -33.27 -10.00
C ASN A 31 13.22 -32.59 -10.94
N GLU A 32 13.74 -32.05 -12.03
CA GLU A 32 12.99 -31.35 -13.07
C GLU A 32 11.92 -32.26 -13.69
N THR A 33 12.28 -33.55 -13.96
CA THR A 33 11.36 -34.49 -14.60
C THR A 33 10.09 -34.70 -13.77
N ALA A 34 10.27 -34.98 -12.48
CA ALA A 34 9.12 -35.19 -11.58
C ALA A 34 8.30 -33.91 -11.42
N LEU A 35 8.92 -32.74 -11.34
CA LEU A 35 8.22 -31.46 -11.26
C LEU A 35 7.44 -31.17 -12.56
N ILE A 36 8.01 -31.42 -13.73
CA ILE A 36 7.35 -31.25 -15.02
C ILE A 36 6.14 -32.20 -15.16
N GLU A 37 6.26 -33.45 -14.71
CA GLU A 37 5.14 -34.40 -14.67
C GLU A 37 4.01 -33.90 -13.75
N PHE A 38 4.37 -33.43 -12.57
CA PHE A 38 3.41 -32.83 -11.62
C PHE A 38 2.72 -31.61 -12.23
N TYR A 39 3.49 -30.67 -12.77
CA TYR A 39 2.97 -29.48 -13.44
C TYR A 39 2.01 -29.86 -14.57
N ASN A 40 2.35 -30.81 -15.43
CA ASN A 40 1.50 -31.22 -16.55
C ASN A 40 0.13 -31.75 -16.10
N LYS A 41 0.06 -32.44 -14.95
CA LYS A 41 -1.18 -32.92 -14.35
C LYS A 41 -1.98 -31.77 -13.71
N ARG A 42 -1.32 -30.73 -13.23
CA ARG A 42 -1.88 -29.65 -12.41
C ARG A 42 -1.88 -28.24 -13.06
N LYS A 43 -1.52 -28.11 -14.34
CA LYS A 43 -1.44 -26.81 -15.06
C LYS A 43 -2.76 -26.08 -15.24
N LYS A 44 -3.91 -26.72 -14.93
CA LYS A 44 -5.23 -26.10 -14.93
C LYS A 44 -5.63 -25.56 -13.55
N ASP A 45 -4.88 -25.90 -12.51
CA ASP A 45 -5.10 -25.40 -11.17
C ASP A 45 -4.53 -23.98 -11.03
N ILE A 46 -5.04 -23.26 -10.05
CA ILE A 46 -4.48 -21.94 -9.70
C ILE A 46 -3.32 -22.16 -8.74
N TRP A 47 -2.16 -21.67 -9.14
CA TRP A 47 -0.92 -21.67 -8.35
C TRP A 47 -0.82 -20.33 -7.64
N ILE A 48 -0.48 -20.35 -6.37
CA ILE A 48 -0.48 -19.18 -5.49
C ILE A 48 0.88 -19.10 -4.79
N GLY A 49 1.53 -17.96 -4.92
CA GLY A 49 2.81 -17.70 -4.24
C GLY A 49 2.90 -16.25 -3.78
N TYR A 50 3.90 -15.95 -2.98
CA TYR A 50 4.22 -14.59 -2.55
C TYR A 50 5.32 -14.00 -3.44
N ASN A 51 5.07 -12.85 -4.05
CA ASN A 51 5.95 -12.26 -5.09
C ASN A 51 6.20 -13.18 -6.30
N SER A 52 5.41 -14.22 -6.43
CA SER A 52 5.56 -15.26 -7.46
C SER A 52 5.40 -14.74 -8.89
N ARG A 53 4.71 -13.61 -9.08
CA ARG A 53 4.59 -12.93 -10.38
C ARG A 53 5.93 -12.44 -10.90
N HIS A 54 6.88 -12.17 -10.03
CA HIS A 54 8.19 -11.63 -10.42
C HIS A 54 9.31 -12.67 -10.35
N TYR A 55 9.11 -13.79 -9.67
CA TYR A 55 10.15 -14.79 -9.42
C TYR A 55 9.68 -16.23 -9.69
N ASP A 56 8.95 -16.86 -8.77
CA ASP A 56 8.68 -18.30 -8.78
C ASP A 56 8.03 -18.82 -10.05
N GLN A 57 7.09 -18.07 -10.62
CA GLN A 57 6.48 -18.47 -11.90
C GLN A 57 7.50 -18.59 -13.02
N TYR A 58 8.58 -17.81 -12.99
CA TYR A 58 9.61 -17.85 -14.03
C TYR A 58 10.61 -18.97 -13.78
N ILE A 59 10.90 -19.30 -12.53
CA ILE A 59 11.67 -20.52 -12.19
C ILE A 59 10.92 -21.75 -12.74
N LEU A 60 9.63 -21.90 -12.42
CA LEU A 60 8.82 -23.00 -12.92
C LEU A 60 8.77 -23.04 -14.45
N LYS A 61 8.54 -21.90 -15.11
CA LYS A 61 8.50 -21.82 -16.58
C LYS A 61 9.83 -22.16 -17.22
N ALA A 62 10.94 -21.76 -16.61
CA ALA A 62 12.28 -22.09 -17.10
C ALA A 62 12.51 -23.60 -17.06
N ILE A 63 12.20 -24.26 -15.94
CA ILE A 63 12.28 -25.72 -15.79
C ILE A 63 11.43 -26.42 -16.86
N VAL A 64 10.18 -25.99 -17.03
CA VAL A 64 9.27 -26.57 -18.04
C VAL A 64 9.78 -26.38 -19.47
N CYS A 65 10.55 -25.32 -19.74
CA CYS A 65 11.19 -25.06 -21.04
C CYS A 65 12.58 -25.74 -21.18
N GLY A 66 13.08 -26.45 -20.18
CA GLY A 66 14.37 -27.13 -20.19
C GLY A 66 15.57 -26.23 -19.89
N PHE A 67 15.34 -25.04 -19.28
CA PHE A 67 16.44 -24.20 -18.78
C PHE A 67 16.77 -24.53 -17.34
N SER A 68 18.00 -24.24 -16.93
CA SER A 68 18.44 -24.36 -15.54
C SER A 68 17.74 -23.32 -14.63
N PRO A 69 17.24 -23.72 -13.46
CA PRO A 69 16.75 -22.79 -12.45
C PRO A 69 17.79 -21.75 -12.03
N GLN A 70 19.07 -22.11 -12.01
CA GLN A 70 20.18 -21.24 -11.66
C GLN A 70 20.36 -20.11 -12.69
N GLU A 71 20.23 -20.40 -13.99
CA GLU A 71 20.39 -19.40 -15.04
C GLU A 71 19.33 -18.29 -14.94
N ILE A 72 18.08 -18.66 -14.72
CA ILE A 72 17.02 -17.66 -14.57
C ILE A 72 17.06 -16.95 -13.21
N ASN A 73 17.48 -17.64 -12.15
CA ASN A 73 17.73 -17.01 -10.86
C ASN A 73 18.81 -15.93 -10.98
N GLU A 74 19.94 -16.25 -11.63
CA GLU A 74 21.00 -15.26 -11.88
C GLU A 74 20.49 -14.08 -12.71
N TRP A 75 19.65 -14.33 -13.72
CA TRP A 75 19.03 -13.30 -14.55
C TRP A 75 18.17 -12.34 -13.72
N ILE A 76 17.32 -12.87 -12.84
CA ILE A 76 16.39 -12.05 -12.05
C ILE A 76 17.11 -11.38 -10.88
N ILE A 77 17.90 -12.13 -10.11
CA ILE A 77 18.46 -11.67 -8.83
C ILE A 77 19.76 -10.89 -9.01
N LYS A 78 20.71 -11.40 -9.83
CA LYS A 78 22.03 -10.75 -9.99
C LYS A 78 22.02 -9.68 -11.08
N LYS A 79 21.36 -9.94 -12.24
CA LYS A 79 21.30 -8.98 -13.35
C LYS A 79 20.14 -7.98 -13.22
N HIS A 80 19.24 -8.18 -12.25
CA HIS A 80 18.06 -7.34 -12.01
C HIS A 80 17.14 -7.18 -13.24
N GLU A 81 17.13 -8.20 -14.11
CA GLU A 81 16.28 -8.19 -15.30
C GLU A 81 14.96 -8.92 -15.06
N PRO A 82 13.84 -8.42 -15.61
CA PRO A 82 12.55 -9.08 -15.48
C PRO A 82 12.57 -10.51 -16.05
N GLY A 83 11.99 -11.47 -15.33
CA GLY A 83 11.98 -12.88 -15.74
C GLY A 83 11.31 -13.12 -17.11
N TRP A 84 10.32 -12.31 -17.50
CA TRP A 84 9.67 -12.44 -18.80
C TRP A 84 10.58 -12.11 -20.00
N LYS A 85 11.68 -11.38 -19.79
CA LYS A 85 12.67 -11.08 -20.82
C LYS A 85 13.65 -12.22 -21.06
N PHE A 86 13.75 -13.18 -20.13
CA PHE A 86 14.70 -14.27 -20.21
C PHE A 86 14.46 -15.15 -21.45
N TYR A 87 13.20 -15.51 -21.71
CA TYR A 87 12.82 -16.33 -22.84
C TYR A 87 11.50 -15.85 -23.46
N LYS A 88 11.55 -15.54 -24.76
CA LYS A 88 10.42 -14.95 -25.49
C LYS A 88 9.14 -15.80 -25.51
N ASP A 89 9.26 -17.12 -25.35
CA ASP A 89 8.13 -18.05 -25.47
C ASP A 89 7.51 -18.45 -24.10
N PHE A 90 7.92 -17.84 -23.00
CA PHE A 90 7.30 -18.08 -21.67
C PHE A 90 5.78 -17.84 -21.64
N TRP A 91 5.26 -17.01 -22.53
CA TRP A 91 3.81 -16.79 -22.64
C TRP A 91 3.03 -18.00 -23.12
N LYS A 92 3.70 -18.98 -23.79
CA LYS A 92 3.11 -20.24 -24.25
C LYS A 92 2.90 -21.24 -23.10
N ILE A 93 3.62 -21.05 -21.98
CA ILE A 93 3.49 -21.93 -20.81
C ILE A 93 2.26 -21.53 -20.03
N GLN A 94 1.28 -22.44 -19.99
CA GLN A 94 0.03 -22.23 -19.27
C GLN A 94 0.29 -22.33 -17.76
N LEU A 95 0.20 -21.23 -17.06
CA LEU A 95 0.27 -21.16 -15.60
C LEU A 95 -0.75 -20.13 -15.09
N LEU A 96 -1.71 -20.59 -14.31
CA LEU A 96 -2.68 -19.73 -13.64
C LEU A 96 -2.06 -19.27 -12.33
N ASN A 97 -1.26 -18.22 -12.35
CA ASN A 97 -0.52 -17.73 -11.18
C ASN A 97 -1.24 -16.55 -10.51
N PHE A 98 -1.67 -16.73 -9.28
CA PHE A 98 -2.15 -15.66 -8.42
C PHE A 98 -1.06 -15.27 -7.41
N ASP A 99 -0.71 -14.00 -7.36
CA ASP A 99 0.31 -13.47 -6.46
C ASP A 99 -0.35 -12.79 -5.26
N VAL A 100 -0.06 -13.28 -4.07
CA VAL A 100 -0.61 -12.78 -2.81
C VAL A 100 0.00 -11.43 -2.40
N MET A 101 1.16 -11.07 -2.96
CA MET A 101 1.82 -9.81 -2.65
C MET A 101 1.01 -8.61 -3.14
N THR A 102 0.27 -7.99 -2.24
CA THR A 102 -0.59 -6.83 -2.52
C THR A 102 0.15 -5.50 -2.34
N ASN A 103 1.17 -5.48 -1.49
CA ASN A 103 2.00 -4.32 -1.21
C ASN A 103 3.46 -4.58 -1.62
N LYS A 104 3.89 -3.94 -2.71
CA LYS A 104 5.24 -4.09 -3.28
C LYS A 104 6.39 -3.73 -2.34
N PHE A 105 6.12 -3.01 -1.25
CA PHE A 105 7.14 -2.56 -0.30
C PHE A 105 7.32 -3.47 0.92
N ARG A 106 6.50 -4.50 1.04
CA ARG A 106 6.57 -5.47 2.14
C ARG A 106 7.13 -6.79 1.65
N SER A 107 8.06 -7.39 2.39
CA SER A 107 8.48 -8.77 2.16
C SER A 107 7.63 -9.72 2.99
N LEU A 108 7.64 -11.01 2.63
CA LEU A 108 6.95 -12.06 3.39
C LEU A 108 7.36 -12.00 4.87
N LYS A 109 8.65 -12.00 5.18
CA LYS A 109 9.20 -11.89 6.54
C LYS A 109 8.75 -10.64 7.33
N GLN A 110 8.46 -9.52 6.65
CA GLN A 110 7.88 -8.37 7.33
C GLN A 110 6.42 -8.62 7.74
N LEU A 111 5.64 -9.26 6.87
CA LEU A 111 4.23 -9.56 7.15
C LEU A 111 4.11 -10.61 8.25
N GLU A 112 4.94 -11.66 8.24
CA GLU A 112 5.09 -12.62 9.33
C GLU A 112 5.44 -11.89 10.64
N GLY A 113 6.42 -11.00 10.58
CA GLY A 113 6.82 -10.19 11.73
C GLY A 113 5.68 -9.37 12.33
N PHE A 114 4.87 -8.72 11.50
CA PHE A 114 3.72 -7.97 11.98
C PHE A 114 2.67 -8.84 12.69
N GLN A 115 2.59 -10.11 12.34
CA GLN A 115 1.66 -11.07 12.96
C GLN A 115 2.23 -11.76 14.19
N GLY A 116 3.49 -11.52 14.51
CA GLY A 116 4.17 -12.14 15.65
C GLY A 116 4.78 -13.51 15.34
N HIS A 117 4.71 -13.97 14.09
CA HIS A 117 5.22 -15.28 13.67
C HIS A 117 6.74 -15.33 13.62
N ASP A 118 7.30 -16.52 13.46
CA ASP A 118 8.75 -16.74 13.32
C ASP A 118 9.26 -16.12 12.01
N ILE A 119 10.22 -15.20 12.11
CA ILE A 119 10.84 -14.51 10.96
C ILE A 119 12.31 -14.86 10.76
N ARG A 120 12.78 -15.97 11.36
CA ARG A 120 14.14 -16.44 11.15
C ARG A 120 14.34 -16.83 9.69
N GLU A 121 15.46 -16.45 9.13
CA GLU A 121 15.87 -16.90 7.80
C GLU A 121 16.55 -18.28 7.90
N THR A 122 16.74 -18.94 6.75
CA THR A 122 17.46 -20.20 6.70
C THR A 122 18.90 -20.04 7.23
N SER A 123 19.40 -21.08 7.89
CA SER A 123 20.79 -21.13 8.34
C SER A 123 21.79 -21.30 7.18
N VAL A 124 21.29 -21.68 5.99
CA VAL A 124 22.09 -21.92 4.79
C VAL A 124 22.17 -20.64 3.97
N SER A 125 23.37 -20.12 3.76
CA SER A 125 23.57 -18.93 2.94
C SER A 125 23.23 -19.19 1.47
N PHE A 126 22.46 -18.30 0.84
CA PHE A 126 22.20 -18.34 -0.60
C PHE A 126 23.46 -18.11 -1.46
N ASP A 127 24.54 -17.58 -0.86
CA ASP A 127 25.85 -17.41 -1.50
C ASP A 127 26.72 -18.68 -1.44
N THR A 128 26.18 -19.81 -0.94
CA THR A 128 26.89 -21.08 -0.87
C THR A 128 27.23 -21.56 -2.28
N ASP A 129 28.53 -21.64 -2.60
CA ASP A 129 29.03 -22.04 -3.93
C ASP A 129 29.58 -23.49 -3.91
N ARG A 130 28.76 -24.40 -3.43
CA ARG A 130 28.95 -25.88 -3.46
C ARG A 130 27.60 -26.56 -3.36
N PRO A 131 27.49 -27.85 -3.72
CA PRO A 131 26.30 -28.63 -3.44
C PRO A 131 25.96 -28.60 -1.94
N LEU A 132 24.67 -28.51 -1.63
CA LEU A 132 24.19 -28.57 -0.25
C LEU A 132 24.33 -29.99 0.32
N THR A 133 24.67 -30.09 1.59
CA THR A 133 24.64 -31.36 2.30
C THR A 133 23.19 -31.82 2.53
N GLU A 134 22.98 -33.11 2.77
CA GLU A 134 21.66 -33.67 3.08
C GLU A 134 20.96 -32.93 4.26
N LYS A 135 21.75 -32.57 5.28
CA LYS A 135 21.25 -31.81 6.43
C LYS A 135 20.78 -30.37 6.01
N GLU A 136 21.60 -29.70 5.19
CA GLU A 136 21.25 -28.35 4.68
C GLU A 136 19.99 -28.41 3.81
N ILE A 137 19.85 -29.44 2.95
CA ILE A 137 18.63 -29.64 2.16
C ILE A 137 17.41 -29.78 3.07
N VAL A 138 17.50 -30.58 4.14
CA VAL A 138 16.39 -30.72 5.11
C VAL A 138 16.07 -29.39 5.80
N ASP A 139 17.07 -28.60 6.15
CA ASP A 139 16.87 -27.28 6.79
C ASP A 139 16.23 -26.29 5.79
N VAL A 140 16.64 -26.28 4.53
CA VAL A 140 16.03 -25.42 3.49
C VAL A 140 14.60 -25.88 3.15
N ILE A 141 14.31 -27.18 3.12
CA ILE A 141 12.92 -27.68 2.97
C ILE A 141 12.02 -27.16 4.09
N LYS A 142 12.50 -27.19 5.34
CA LYS A 142 11.74 -26.68 6.49
C LYS A 142 11.47 -25.18 6.35
N TYR A 143 12.48 -24.43 5.89
CA TYR A 143 12.37 -22.99 5.66
C TYR A 143 11.35 -22.68 4.55
N CYS A 144 11.51 -23.29 3.37
CA CYS A 144 10.59 -23.11 2.24
C CYS A 144 9.15 -23.54 2.60
N ARG A 145 8.99 -24.64 3.35
CA ARG A 145 7.68 -25.08 3.88
C ARG A 145 7.05 -24.01 4.77
N HIS A 146 7.83 -23.41 5.65
CA HIS A 146 7.36 -22.32 6.50
C HIS A 146 6.86 -21.14 5.63
N ASP A 147 7.63 -20.72 4.62
CA ASP A 147 7.26 -19.61 3.72
C ASP A 147 5.98 -19.91 2.92
N VAL A 148 5.76 -21.17 2.51
CA VAL A 148 4.50 -21.61 1.88
C VAL A 148 3.33 -21.51 2.87
N HIS A 149 3.49 -21.95 4.12
CA HIS A 149 2.43 -21.87 5.13
C HIS A 149 2.09 -20.42 5.49
N GLU A 150 3.08 -19.54 5.58
CA GLU A 150 2.87 -18.11 5.79
C GLU A 150 2.17 -17.47 4.58
N THR A 151 2.50 -17.89 3.36
CA THR A 151 1.77 -17.47 2.16
C THR A 151 0.29 -17.90 2.21
N ILE A 152 -0.02 -19.11 2.70
CA ILE A 152 -1.40 -19.57 2.93
C ILE A 152 -2.09 -18.68 3.97
N HIS A 153 -1.40 -18.35 5.05
CA HIS A 153 -1.95 -17.51 6.11
C HIS A 153 -2.28 -16.10 5.59
N ILE A 154 -1.35 -15.45 4.90
CA ILE A 154 -1.57 -14.11 4.30
C ILE A 154 -2.67 -14.16 3.24
N PHE A 155 -2.73 -15.21 2.42
CA PHE A 155 -3.82 -15.42 1.47
C PHE A 155 -5.18 -15.47 2.18
N THR A 156 -5.26 -16.16 3.31
CA THR A 156 -6.49 -16.27 4.10
C THR A 156 -6.92 -14.92 4.66
N GLU A 157 -5.98 -14.13 5.20
CA GLU A 157 -6.22 -12.76 5.67
C GLU A 157 -6.66 -11.80 4.55
N THR A 158 -6.25 -12.07 3.33
CA THR A 158 -6.53 -11.24 2.14
C THR A 158 -7.44 -11.91 1.12
N ILE A 159 -8.13 -12.98 1.49
CA ILE A 159 -8.94 -13.82 0.60
C ILE A 159 -9.97 -13.02 -0.21
N SER A 160 -10.51 -11.96 0.37
CA SER A 160 -11.46 -11.06 -0.31
C SER A 160 -10.91 -10.43 -1.59
N GLU A 161 -9.59 -10.27 -1.71
CA GLU A 161 -8.95 -9.76 -2.93
C GLU A 161 -8.98 -10.79 -4.05
N TYR A 162 -8.69 -12.05 -3.72
CA TYR A 162 -8.78 -13.19 -4.64
C TYR A 162 -10.23 -13.42 -5.10
N GLU A 163 -11.17 -13.45 -4.15
CA GLU A 163 -12.59 -13.61 -4.45
C GLU A 163 -13.13 -12.48 -5.34
N SER A 164 -12.76 -11.24 -5.03
CA SER A 164 -13.13 -10.08 -5.86
C SER A 164 -12.57 -10.18 -7.28
N GLN A 165 -11.34 -10.67 -7.44
CA GLN A 165 -10.76 -10.86 -8.76
C GLN A 165 -11.46 -11.98 -9.55
N LEU A 166 -11.78 -13.10 -8.92
CA LEU A 166 -12.56 -14.17 -9.53
C LEU A 166 -13.96 -13.69 -9.93
N GLU A 167 -14.62 -12.94 -9.07
CA GLU A 167 -15.95 -12.39 -9.35
C GLU A 167 -15.92 -11.42 -10.55
N LEU A 168 -14.87 -10.57 -10.65
CA LEU A 168 -14.66 -9.75 -11.85
C LEU A 168 -14.56 -10.59 -13.12
N LEU A 169 -13.81 -11.69 -13.09
CA LEU A 169 -13.69 -12.55 -14.26
C LEU A 169 -15.05 -13.12 -14.69
N LYS A 170 -15.89 -13.52 -13.73
CA LYS A 170 -17.26 -14.00 -13.99
C LYS A 170 -18.15 -12.88 -14.51
N MET A 171 -18.20 -11.72 -13.84
CA MET A 171 -19.07 -10.59 -14.22
C MET A 171 -18.83 -10.09 -15.63
N PHE A 172 -17.57 -10.16 -16.10
CA PHE A 172 -17.18 -9.70 -17.45
C PHE A 172 -16.91 -10.86 -18.42
N ASN A 173 -17.27 -12.10 -18.06
CA ASN A 173 -17.09 -13.31 -18.86
C ASN A 173 -15.64 -13.45 -19.40
N LEU A 174 -14.66 -13.19 -18.54
CA LEU A 174 -13.25 -13.29 -18.90
C LEU A 174 -12.69 -14.69 -18.63
N PRO A 175 -11.79 -15.19 -19.48
CA PRO A 175 -11.13 -16.48 -19.26
C PRO A 175 -10.33 -16.49 -17.94
N LEU A 176 -10.33 -17.64 -17.24
CA LEU A 176 -9.65 -17.81 -15.94
C LEU A 176 -8.16 -17.47 -15.99
N ARG A 177 -7.49 -17.57 -17.14
CA ARG A 177 -6.08 -17.13 -17.30
C ARG A 177 -5.83 -15.67 -16.89
N ASN A 178 -6.88 -14.84 -16.87
CA ASN A 178 -6.76 -13.46 -16.42
C ASN A 178 -6.59 -13.33 -14.89
N ILE A 179 -6.70 -14.41 -14.12
CA ILE A 179 -6.38 -14.43 -12.68
C ILE A 179 -4.91 -14.02 -12.41
N SER A 180 -4.02 -14.25 -13.37
CA SER A 180 -2.60 -13.88 -13.28
C SER A 180 -2.33 -12.38 -13.51
N LYS A 181 -3.32 -11.60 -13.89
CA LYS A 181 -3.19 -10.17 -14.16
C LYS A 181 -3.24 -9.33 -12.88
N THR A 182 -2.56 -8.19 -12.89
CA THR A 182 -2.74 -7.17 -11.84
C THR A 182 -4.10 -6.50 -11.97
N LYS A 183 -4.57 -5.84 -10.90
CA LYS A 183 -5.81 -5.05 -10.91
C LYS A 183 -5.82 -4.02 -12.05
N ALA A 184 -4.71 -3.32 -12.26
CA ALA A 184 -4.54 -2.36 -13.36
C ALA A 184 -4.63 -3.01 -14.76
N GLN A 185 -4.03 -4.19 -14.94
CA GLN A 185 -4.12 -4.94 -16.19
C GLN A 185 -5.54 -5.47 -16.44
N LEU A 186 -6.26 -5.90 -15.39
CA LEU A 186 -7.67 -6.31 -15.51
C LEU A 186 -8.55 -5.14 -15.92
N SER A 187 -8.34 -3.95 -15.36
CA SER A 187 -9.08 -2.75 -15.75
C SER A 187 -8.91 -2.48 -17.24
N ALA A 188 -7.69 -2.58 -17.78
CA ALA A 188 -7.43 -2.41 -19.21
C ALA A 188 -8.16 -3.47 -20.07
N VAL A 189 -8.17 -4.74 -19.64
CA VAL A 189 -8.86 -5.82 -20.34
C VAL A 189 -10.37 -5.60 -20.33
N ILE A 190 -10.93 -5.26 -19.18
CA ILE A 190 -12.36 -5.02 -19.01
C ILE A 190 -12.82 -3.84 -19.87
N LEU A 191 -12.03 -2.79 -19.97
CA LEU A 191 -12.33 -1.59 -20.74
C LEU A 191 -11.94 -1.70 -22.23
N ASP A 192 -11.43 -2.85 -22.68
CA ASP A 192 -10.90 -3.08 -24.05
C ASP A 192 -9.92 -1.97 -24.48
N ALA A 193 -9.04 -1.57 -23.56
CA ALA A 193 -8.08 -0.50 -23.77
C ALA A 193 -6.82 -1.02 -24.47
N LYS A 194 -6.38 -0.31 -25.51
CA LYS A 194 -5.16 -0.64 -26.27
C LYS A 194 -4.37 0.61 -26.56
N GLN A 195 -3.07 0.55 -26.29
CA GLN A 195 -2.17 1.64 -26.66
C GLN A 195 -2.13 1.82 -28.18
N PRO A 196 -1.98 3.06 -28.68
CA PRO A 196 -1.74 3.31 -30.09
C PRO A 196 -0.35 2.80 -30.51
N ASN A 197 -0.22 2.47 -31.79
CA ASN A 197 1.07 2.01 -32.34
C ASN A 197 2.18 3.08 -32.27
N VAL A 198 1.80 4.35 -32.28
CA VAL A 198 2.71 5.49 -32.15
C VAL A 198 2.51 6.12 -30.79
N PRO A 199 3.56 6.23 -29.95
CA PRO A 199 3.46 6.90 -28.66
C PRO A 199 2.98 8.36 -28.82
N ARG A 200 2.13 8.80 -27.89
CA ARG A 200 1.72 10.20 -27.80
C ARG A 200 2.73 10.96 -26.94
N ASN A 201 3.11 12.15 -27.38
CA ASN A 201 4.01 13.07 -26.67
C ASN A 201 3.25 14.35 -26.31
N ASP A 202 2.07 14.21 -25.74
CA ASP A 202 1.15 15.31 -25.45
C ASP A 202 0.76 15.39 -23.97
N GLU A 203 1.58 14.86 -23.09
CA GLU A 203 1.29 14.75 -21.65
C GLU A 203 1.02 16.09 -20.95
N PHE A 204 1.65 17.17 -21.45
CA PHE A 204 1.45 18.52 -20.92
C PHE A 204 0.40 19.35 -21.69
N ASP A 205 -0.26 18.77 -22.70
CA ASP A 205 -1.34 19.44 -23.43
C ASP A 205 -2.70 19.20 -22.77
N PHE A 206 -2.74 19.37 -21.44
CA PHE A 206 -3.95 19.22 -20.64
C PHE A 206 -4.88 20.43 -20.78
N SER A 207 -6.11 20.31 -20.31
CA SER A 207 -7.12 21.37 -20.27
C SER A 207 -7.76 21.45 -18.89
N PHE A 208 -8.06 22.66 -18.45
CA PHE A 208 -8.86 22.85 -17.23
C PHE A 208 -10.33 22.47 -17.49
N PRO A 209 -11.04 22.03 -16.41
CA PRO A 209 -12.48 21.80 -16.50
C PRO A 209 -13.25 23.01 -17.03
N SER A 210 -14.16 22.79 -17.97
CA SER A 210 -14.94 23.88 -18.60
C SER A 210 -15.83 24.64 -17.63
N THR A 211 -16.11 24.06 -16.46
CA THR A 211 -16.95 24.64 -15.41
C THR A 211 -16.15 25.36 -14.33
N LEU A 212 -14.82 25.41 -14.44
CA LEU A 212 -13.95 26.02 -13.46
C LEU A 212 -14.20 27.54 -13.31
N ARG A 213 -14.25 28.04 -12.05
CA ARG A 213 -14.49 29.44 -11.72
C ARG A 213 -13.55 29.89 -10.61
N ILE A 214 -12.25 30.01 -10.91
CA ILE A 214 -11.23 30.58 -10.03
C ILE A 214 -11.00 32.05 -10.39
N ASN A 215 -11.04 32.92 -9.39
CA ASN A 215 -10.77 34.35 -9.53
C ASN A 215 -9.57 34.81 -8.68
N LYS A 216 -9.46 34.30 -7.46
CA LYS A 216 -8.43 34.72 -6.49
C LYS A 216 -7.10 33.97 -6.70
N TYR A 217 -7.16 32.67 -6.88
CA TYR A 217 -5.97 31.80 -6.95
C TYR A 217 -5.52 31.49 -8.38
N THR A 218 -5.55 32.49 -9.27
CA THR A 218 -5.19 32.34 -10.69
C THR A 218 -3.73 31.97 -10.91
N GLU A 219 -2.85 32.24 -9.96
CA GLU A 219 -1.44 31.83 -10.00
C GLU A 219 -1.25 30.30 -10.10
N VAL A 220 -2.20 29.50 -9.53
CA VAL A 220 -2.19 28.05 -9.68
C VAL A 220 -2.44 27.64 -11.13
N LEU A 221 -3.35 28.31 -11.81
CA LEU A 221 -3.64 28.05 -13.23
C LEU A 221 -2.41 28.41 -14.09
N ASN A 222 -1.80 29.57 -13.83
CA ASN A 222 -0.59 30.03 -14.53
C ASN A 222 0.57 29.06 -14.31
N PHE A 223 0.76 28.57 -13.07
CA PHE A 223 1.79 27.57 -12.75
C PHE A 223 1.68 26.35 -13.66
N TYR A 224 0.48 25.76 -13.82
CA TYR A 224 0.30 24.60 -14.67
C TYR A 224 0.38 24.90 -16.16
N MET A 225 -0.03 26.07 -16.62
CA MET A 225 0.09 26.47 -18.03
C MET A 225 1.56 26.68 -18.44
N GLU A 226 2.37 27.20 -17.55
CA GLU A 226 3.77 27.59 -17.84
C GLU A 226 4.77 26.45 -17.60
N ASN A 227 4.44 25.49 -16.70
CA ASN A 227 5.37 24.44 -16.30
C ASN A 227 5.08 23.11 -17.02
N LYS A 228 6.14 22.56 -17.64
CA LYS A 228 6.17 21.24 -18.29
C LYS A 228 7.19 20.31 -17.61
N ASP A 229 7.26 20.35 -16.28
CA ASP A 229 8.24 19.62 -15.49
C ASP A 229 7.58 19.04 -14.23
N TYR A 230 7.55 17.72 -14.12
CA TYR A 230 6.97 17.00 -12.99
C TYR A 230 7.71 17.22 -11.65
N SER A 231 8.94 17.72 -11.67
CA SER A 231 9.70 18.02 -10.45
C SER A 231 9.34 19.37 -9.81
N LYS A 232 8.62 20.23 -10.53
CA LYS A 232 8.23 21.54 -10.03
C LYS A 232 7.01 21.46 -9.14
N VAL A 233 7.03 22.26 -8.09
CA VAL A 233 5.92 22.44 -7.15
C VAL A 233 5.68 23.94 -6.94
N LEU A 234 4.43 24.29 -6.64
CA LEU A 234 4.02 25.62 -6.21
C LEU A 234 3.53 25.52 -4.76
N GLU A 235 4.10 26.34 -3.89
CA GLU A 235 3.67 26.47 -2.51
C GLU A 235 3.04 27.84 -2.29
N ILE A 236 1.77 27.88 -1.89
CA ILE A 236 1.04 29.12 -1.63
C ILE A 236 0.10 28.94 -0.45
N ASP A 237 -0.29 30.07 0.16
CA ASP A 237 -1.36 30.08 1.14
C ASP A 237 -2.73 30.11 0.42
N VAL A 238 -3.61 29.19 0.77
CA VAL A 238 -5.01 29.15 0.32
C VAL A 238 -5.92 29.15 1.54
N ALA A 239 -6.73 30.16 1.69
CA ALA A 239 -7.66 30.31 2.81
C ALA A 239 -6.97 30.29 4.20
N GLY A 240 -5.77 30.84 4.31
CA GLY A 240 -4.97 30.83 5.54
C GLY A 240 -4.35 29.46 5.88
N VAL A 241 -4.21 28.59 4.87
CA VAL A 241 -3.64 27.25 4.98
C VAL A 241 -2.53 27.08 3.96
N PRO A 242 -1.31 26.65 4.36
CA PRO A 242 -0.24 26.35 3.41
C PRO A 242 -0.63 25.15 2.53
N HIS A 243 -0.57 25.34 1.21
CA HIS A 243 -0.89 24.34 0.21
C HIS A 243 0.27 24.10 -0.73
N ILE A 244 0.40 22.85 -1.15
CA ILE A 244 1.38 22.41 -2.14
C ILE A 244 0.63 21.91 -3.38
N PHE A 245 0.93 22.50 -4.52
CA PHE A 245 0.44 22.10 -5.85
C PHE A 245 1.56 21.43 -6.62
N ALA A 246 1.36 20.15 -6.90
CA ALA A 246 2.27 19.31 -7.67
C ALA A 246 1.48 18.49 -8.70
N TRP A 247 2.08 17.52 -9.34
CA TRP A 247 1.43 16.64 -10.33
C TRP A 247 0.75 15.41 -9.70
N GLY A 248 0.20 15.59 -8.50
CA GLY A 248 -0.44 14.55 -7.70
C GLY A 248 -1.87 14.91 -7.32
N GLY A 249 -2.07 15.38 -6.12
CA GLY A 249 -3.35 15.83 -5.58
C GLY A 249 -3.17 17.15 -4.84
N LEU A 250 -4.27 17.83 -4.51
CA LEU A 250 -4.26 19.00 -3.64
C LEU A 250 -3.98 18.56 -2.20
N HIS A 251 -3.00 19.19 -1.57
CA HIS A 251 -2.66 18.93 -0.18
C HIS A 251 -2.33 20.23 0.54
N GLY A 252 -3.08 20.51 1.59
CA GLY A 252 -2.83 21.63 2.48
C GLY A 252 -3.42 21.36 3.86
N ALA A 253 -2.74 21.78 4.91
CA ALA A 253 -3.20 21.60 6.27
C ALA A 253 -2.69 22.69 7.21
N ARG A 254 -3.48 23.08 8.19
CA ARG A 254 -2.98 23.80 9.35
C ARG A 254 -2.15 22.85 10.18
N ASN A 255 -0.86 23.08 10.25
CA ASN A 255 0.03 22.26 11.06
C ASN A 255 -0.23 22.47 12.56
N ASN A 256 -0.08 21.39 13.35
CA ASN A 256 -0.24 21.41 14.80
C ASN A 256 -1.58 22.04 15.27
N TYR A 257 -2.67 21.68 14.58
CA TYR A 257 -3.99 22.23 14.87
C TYR A 257 -4.79 21.30 15.80
N ILE A 258 -5.22 21.83 16.92
CA ILE A 258 -6.17 21.18 17.82
C ILE A 258 -7.34 22.12 18.06
N GLY A 259 -8.54 21.68 17.72
CA GLY A 259 -9.74 22.49 17.86
C GLY A 259 -10.97 21.68 18.22
N THR A 260 -11.89 22.36 18.90
CA THR A 260 -13.25 21.88 19.17
C THR A 260 -14.25 22.81 18.51
N GLY A 261 -15.44 22.33 18.23
CA GLY A 261 -16.50 23.07 17.58
C GLY A 261 -17.25 22.23 16.55
N HIS A 262 -17.88 22.86 15.58
CA HIS A 262 -18.59 22.18 14.51
C HIS A 262 -17.70 22.14 13.26
N PHE A 263 -17.20 20.94 12.93
CA PHE A 263 -16.41 20.68 11.74
C PHE A 263 -17.22 19.87 10.75
N VAL A 264 -17.04 20.18 9.47
CA VAL A 264 -17.64 19.45 8.36
C VAL A 264 -16.54 19.02 7.41
N ASN A 265 -16.44 17.70 7.18
CA ASN A 265 -15.61 17.14 6.12
C ASN A 265 -16.48 16.99 4.88
N ILE A 266 -16.05 17.58 3.78
CA ILE A 266 -16.74 17.64 2.50
C ILE A 266 -15.91 16.86 1.49
N ASP A 267 -16.31 15.61 1.20
CA ASP A 267 -15.58 14.72 0.28
C ASP A 267 -16.33 14.58 -1.05
N VAL A 268 -15.61 14.56 -2.17
CA VAL A 268 -16.23 14.32 -3.48
C VAL A 268 -16.39 12.80 -3.70
N ALA A 269 -17.61 12.36 -3.89
CA ALA A 269 -17.94 10.96 -4.12
C ALA A 269 -17.27 10.42 -5.40
N SER A 270 -16.41 9.40 -5.24
CA SER A 270 -15.71 8.77 -6.37
C SER A 270 -15.01 9.78 -7.30
N TYR A 271 -14.26 10.72 -6.74
CA TYR A 271 -13.79 11.93 -7.42
C TYR A 271 -13.11 11.69 -8.78
N TYR A 272 -12.02 10.95 -8.83
CA TYR A 272 -11.30 10.70 -10.09
C TYR A 272 -12.13 9.98 -11.14
N PRO A 273 -12.94 8.96 -10.79
CA PRO A 273 -13.93 8.40 -11.71
C PRO A 273 -14.95 9.41 -12.21
N ALA A 274 -15.44 10.31 -11.35
CA ALA A 274 -16.37 11.36 -11.75
C ALA A 274 -15.73 12.32 -12.77
N LEU A 275 -14.49 12.76 -12.53
CA LEU A 275 -13.71 13.57 -13.49
C LEU A 275 -13.54 12.88 -14.84
N MET A 276 -13.20 11.59 -14.84
CA MET A 276 -13.05 10.81 -16.06
C MET A 276 -14.35 10.74 -16.87
N ILE A 277 -15.50 10.74 -16.18
CA ILE A 277 -16.82 10.61 -16.79
C ILE A 277 -17.39 11.96 -17.22
N GLU A 278 -17.37 12.97 -16.34
CA GLU A 278 -18.07 14.23 -16.58
C GLU A 278 -17.29 15.23 -17.44
N TYR A 279 -15.95 15.06 -17.49
CA TYR A 279 -15.07 15.92 -18.32
C TYR A 279 -14.34 15.16 -19.42
N ASP A 280 -14.73 13.89 -19.70
CA ASP A 280 -14.12 13.03 -20.71
C ASP A 280 -12.60 12.84 -20.51
N TYR A 281 -12.16 12.75 -19.24
CA TYR A 281 -10.76 12.55 -18.87
C TYR A 281 -10.36 11.06 -18.79
N LEU A 282 -11.25 10.15 -19.20
CA LEU A 282 -10.89 8.74 -19.33
C LEU A 282 -9.81 8.57 -20.41
N SER A 283 -8.96 7.55 -20.25
CA SER A 283 -7.95 7.23 -21.26
C SER A 283 -8.55 7.15 -22.67
N ARG A 284 -7.96 7.84 -23.63
CA ARG A 284 -8.31 7.82 -25.07
C ARG A 284 -8.06 6.46 -25.72
N ASN A 285 -7.46 5.53 -24.96
CA ASN A 285 -7.21 4.15 -25.40
C ASN A 285 -8.41 3.22 -25.14
N VAL A 286 -9.41 3.69 -24.41
CA VAL A 286 -10.66 2.94 -24.14
C VAL A 286 -11.54 3.01 -25.38
N LYS A 287 -11.98 1.83 -25.84
CA LYS A 287 -12.78 1.74 -27.07
C LYS A 287 -14.19 2.29 -26.88
N ASP A 288 -14.82 2.00 -25.75
CA ASP A 288 -16.17 2.47 -25.40
C ASP A 288 -16.16 3.12 -24.01
N PRO A 289 -16.08 4.44 -23.91
CA PRO A 289 -16.10 5.17 -22.64
C PRO A 289 -17.39 4.97 -21.82
N LYS A 290 -18.53 4.67 -22.47
CA LYS A 290 -19.81 4.46 -21.79
C LYS A 290 -19.74 3.29 -20.81
N LYS A 291 -18.96 2.26 -21.15
CA LYS A 291 -18.74 1.10 -20.29
C LYS A 291 -18.16 1.47 -18.93
N PHE A 292 -17.26 2.45 -18.84
CA PHE A 292 -16.70 2.92 -17.58
C PHE A 292 -17.79 3.57 -16.71
N ARG A 293 -18.65 4.41 -17.30
CA ARG A 293 -19.82 5.00 -16.62
C ARG A 293 -20.76 3.92 -16.10
N GLU A 294 -21.12 2.93 -16.93
CA GLU A 294 -21.99 1.82 -16.53
C GLU A 294 -21.42 1.01 -15.36
N ILE A 295 -20.12 0.78 -15.34
CA ILE A 295 -19.43 0.10 -14.24
C ILE A 295 -19.51 0.93 -12.95
N ARG A 296 -19.28 2.27 -13.03
CA ARG A 296 -19.40 3.18 -11.91
C ARG A 296 -20.83 3.18 -11.35
N ASP A 297 -21.83 3.34 -12.21
CA ASP A 297 -23.22 3.45 -11.81
C ASP A 297 -23.69 2.14 -11.14
N ARG A 298 -23.39 0.99 -11.74
CA ARG A 298 -23.67 -0.33 -11.14
C ARG A 298 -22.97 -0.52 -9.80
N ARG A 299 -21.72 -0.04 -9.66
CA ARG A 299 -21.01 -0.05 -8.38
C ARG A 299 -21.76 0.76 -7.31
N LEU A 300 -22.24 1.96 -7.65
CA LEU A 300 -22.99 2.81 -6.71
C LEU A 300 -24.32 2.16 -6.30
N GLU A 301 -25.05 1.53 -7.24
CA GLU A 301 -26.24 0.75 -6.93
C GLU A 301 -25.93 -0.38 -5.93
N TYR A 302 -24.85 -1.15 -6.14
CA TYR A 302 -24.43 -2.20 -5.22
C TYR A 302 -23.99 -1.66 -3.87
N LYS A 303 -23.29 -0.50 -3.83
CA LYS A 303 -22.91 0.18 -2.57
C LYS A 303 -24.16 0.56 -1.77
N ALA A 304 -25.15 1.17 -2.41
CA ALA A 304 -26.42 1.55 -1.78
C ALA A 304 -27.21 0.34 -1.24
N ALA A 305 -27.20 -0.77 -1.99
CA ALA A 305 -27.83 -2.03 -1.61
C ALA A 305 -27.01 -2.86 -0.59
N LYS A 306 -25.82 -2.41 -0.18
CA LYS A 306 -24.85 -3.16 0.65
C LYS A 306 -24.51 -4.54 0.06
N ASP A 307 -24.47 -4.63 -1.26
CA ASP A 307 -24.16 -5.86 -2.01
C ASP A 307 -22.65 -6.03 -2.15
N LYS A 308 -22.13 -7.22 -1.81
CA LYS A 308 -20.71 -7.56 -1.90
C LYS A 308 -20.12 -7.39 -3.31
N ARG A 309 -20.93 -7.40 -4.35
CA ARG A 309 -20.50 -7.17 -5.74
C ARG A 309 -19.98 -5.75 -6.00
N GLU A 310 -20.15 -4.84 -5.06
CA GLU A 310 -19.52 -3.52 -5.10
C GLU A 310 -17.99 -3.61 -5.11
N ALA A 311 -17.41 -4.47 -4.28
CA ALA A 311 -15.97 -4.58 -4.10
C ALA A 311 -15.20 -4.98 -5.38
N PRO A 312 -15.62 -5.98 -6.18
CA PRO A 312 -15.04 -6.26 -7.49
C PRO A 312 -15.04 -5.05 -8.43
N LEU A 313 -16.16 -4.35 -8.57
CA LEU A 313 -16.27 -3.20 -9.48
C LEU A 313 -15.38 -2.03 -9.03
N LYS A 314 -15.18 -1.86 -7.71
CA LYS A 314 -14.26 -0.87 -7.16
C LYS A 314 -12.82 -1.06 -7.64
N ILE A 315 -12.40 -2.30 -7.91
CA ILE A 315 -11.06 -2.60 -8.45
C ILE A 315 -10.88 -1.91 -9.81
N VAL A 316 -11.88 -2.01 -10.70
CA VAL A 316 -11.82 -1.39 -12.03
C VAL A 316 -11.80 0.14 -11.92
N ILE A 317 -12.73 0.68 -11.15
CA ILE A 317 -12.92 2.12 -11.01
C ILE A 317 -11.67 2.80 -10.41
N ASN A 318 -11.13 2.26 -9.31
CA ASN A 318 -9.96 2.85 -8.65
C ASN A 318 -8.64 2.50 -9.36
N GLY A 319 -8.58 1.36 -10.05
CA GLY A 319 -7.37 0.92 -10.77
C GLY A 319 -7.10 1.70 -12.05
N THR A 320 -8.12 2.30 -12.65
CA THR A 320 -8.03 2.94 -13.97
C THR A 320 -7.09 4.15 -13.96
N TYR A 321 -7.17 5.05 -12.97
CA TYR A 321 -6.30 6.23 -12.90
C TYR A 321 -4.81 5.84 -12.79
N GLY A 322 -4.48 4.93 -11.88
CA GLY A 322 -3.10 4.44 -11.75
C GLY A 322 -2.58 3.75 -13.02
N ALA A 323 -3.47 3.01 -13.70
CA ALA A 323 -3.15 2.36 -14.98
C ALA A 323 -2.88 3.36 -16.11
N MET A 324 -3.50 4.54 -16.11
CA MET A 324 -3.24 5.60 -17.08
C MET A 324 -1.83 6.21 -16.96
N LYS A 325 -1.17 6.05 -15.81
CA LYS A 325 0.24 6.47 -15.57
C LYS A 325 1.26 5.37 -15.86
N ASP A 326 0.84 4.13 -16.01
CA ASP A 326 1.74 2.98 -16.26
C ASP A 326 1.98 2.79 -17.76
N LYS A 327 3.22 3.11 -18.21
CA LYS A 327 3.63 3.05 -19.62
C LYS A 327 3.48 1.67 -20.29
N TYR A 328 3.35 0.61 -19.51
CA TYR A 328 3.17 -0.75 -20.02
C TYR A 328 1.70 -1.21 -20.04
N ASN A 329 0.78 -0.37 -19.55
CA ASN A 329 -0.64 -0.68 -19.45
C ASN A 329 -1.39 -0.23 -20.71
N GLY A 330 -2.40 -1.00 -21.14
CA GLY A 330 -3.28 -0.62 -22.26
C GLY A 330 -3.97 0.74 -22.07
N LEU A 331 -4.22 1.12 -20.81
CA LEU A 331 -4.82 2.41 -20.43
C LEU A 331 -3.84 3.58 -20.44
N TYR A 332 -2.54 3.38 -20.67
CA TYR A 332 -1.54 4.43 -20.58
C TYR A 332 -1.90 5.69 -21.41
N ASP A 333 -2.16 6.78 -20.73
CA ASP A 333 -2.51 8.07 -21.33
C ASP A 333 -2.16 9.21 -20.35
N PRO A 334 -0.89 9.64 -20.32
CA PRO A 334 -0.39 10.60 -19.34
C PRO A 334 -1.08 11.97 -19.43
N ARG A 335 -1.51 12.42 -20.64
CA ARG A 335 -2.29 13.64 -20.79
C ARG A 335 -3.61 13.56 -20.02
N GLN A 336 -4.37 12.49 -20.21
CA GLN A 336 -5.64 12.31 -19.52
C GLN A 336 -5.45 12.09 -18.00
N ALA A 337 -4.37 11.43 -17.61
CA ALA A 337 -4.02 11.33 -16.19
C ALA A 337 -3.72 12.69 -15.56
N ASN A 338 -3.05 13.59 -16.29
CA ASN A 338 -2.81 14.98 -15.87
C ASN A 338 -4.11 15.78 -15.86
N ASN A 339 -5.00 15.61 -16.84
CA ASN A 339 -6.33 16.22 -16.83
C ASN A 339 -7.12 15.85 -15.56
N VAL A 340 -7.14 14.57 -15.17
CA VAL A 340 -7.81 14.12 -13.93
C VAL A 340 -7.18 14.79 -12.70
N CYS A 341 -5.86 14.77 -12.60
CA CYS A 341 -5.15 15.31 -11.45
C CYS A 341 -5.34 16.83 -11.32
N ILE A 342 -5.01 17.58 -12.38
CA ILE A 342 -5.08 19.04 -12.38
C ILE A 342 -6.53 19.50 -12.31
N GLY A 343 -7.42 18.86 -13.06
CA GLY A 343 -8.85 19.15 -13.02
C GLY A 343 -9.43 18.96 -11.60
N GLY A 344 -9.06 17.87 -10.94
CA GLY A 344 -9.46 17.62 -9.57
C GLY A 344 -8.94 18.69 -8.60
N MET A 345 -7.65 19.00 -8.63
CA MET A 345 -7.06 20.03 -7.77
C MET A 345 -7.72 21.40 -7.97
N THR A 346 -7.92 21.79 -9.22
CA THR A 346 -8.47 23.13 -9.52
C THR A 346 -9.96 23.24 -9.20
N LEU A 347 -10.76 22.19 -9.35
CA LEU A 347 -12.17 22.19 -8.93
C LEU A 347 -12.35 22.21 -7.41
N LEU A 348 -11.46 21.54 -6.64
CA LEU A 348 -11.46 21.70 -5.18
C LEU A 348 -11.00 23.10 -4.76
N LEU A 349 -10.00 23.67 -5.44
CA LEU A 349 -9.57 25.03 -5.19
C LEU A 349 -10.69 26.06 -5.48
N ASP A 350 -11.47 25.84 -6.54
CA ASP A 350 -12.68 26.61 -6.84
C ASP A 350 -13.69 26.54 -5.69
N LEU A 351 -13.94 25.36 -5.12
CA LEU A 351 -14.81 25.20 -3.98
C LEU A 351 -14.26 25.91 -2.73
N ILE A 352 -12.95 25.75 -2.44
CA ILE A 352 -12.29 26.43 -1.31
C ILE A 352 -12.44 27.94 -1.43
N GLU A 353 -12.21 28.52 -2.61
CA GLU A 353 -12.32 29.97 -2.86
C GLU A 353 -13.71 30.51 -2.51
N LYS A 354 -14.76 29.71 -2.70
CA LYS A 354 -16.12 30.08 -2.38
C LYS A 354 -16.51 29.87 -0.91
N LEU A 355 -15.90 28.86 -0.28
CA LEU A 355 -16.13 28.52 1.12
C LEU A 355 -15.37 29.44 2.09
N GLU A 356 -14.16 29.88 1.74
CA GLU A 356 -13.26 30.62 2.65
C GLU A 356 -13.85 31.89 3.28
N PRO A 357 -14.77 32.67 2.66
CA PRO A 357 -15.39 33.81 3.32
C PRO A 357 -16.33 33.42 4.46
N HIS A 358 -16.85 32.18 4.47
CA HIS A 358 -17.95 31.73 5.31
C HIS A 358 -17.56 30.73 6.40
N CYS A 359 -16.39 30.10 6.28
CA CYS A 359 -15.87 29.11 7.23
C CYS A 359 -14.36 29.25 7.42
N GLU A 360 -13.81 28.50 8.34
CA GLU A 360 -12.38 28.33 8.51
C GLU A 360 -11.93 27.02 7.84
N VAL A 361 -11.09 27.11 6.83
CA VAL A 361 -10.51 25.91 6.20
C VAL A 361 -9.43 25.33 7.12
N ILE A 362 -9.51 24.06 7.42
CA ILE A 362 -8.55 23.35 8.29
C ILE A 362 -7.56 22.55 7.47
N GLN A 363 -8.06 21.77 6.50
CA GLN A 363 -7.21 21.04 5.56
C GLN A 363 -7.94 20.78 4.24
N SER A 364 -7.17 20.49 3.22
CA SER A 364 -7.65 19.89 1.99
C SER A 364 -6.82 18.66 1.64
N ASN A 365 -7.46 17.67 1.10
CA ASN A 365 -6.87 16.44 0.57
C ASN A 365 -7.20 16.31 -0.92
N THR A 366 -6.72 15.23 -1.55
CA THR A 366 -6.95 14.92 -2.97
C THR A 366 -8.42 14.99 -3.39
N ASP A 367 -9.35 14.66 -2.48
CA ASP A 367 -10.78 14.44 -2.76
C ASP A 367 -11.72 15.14 -1.76
N GLY A 368 -11.19 15.88 -0.78
CA GLY A 368 -12.00 16.48 0.26
C GLY A 368 -11.42 17.73 0.90
N ILE A 369 -12.28 18.43 1.61
CA ILE A 369 -11.99 19.67 2.35
C ILE A 369 -12.58 19.54 3.75
N LEU A 370 -11.78 19.78 4.79
CA LEU A 370 -12.25 19.89 6.17
C LEU A 370 -12.37 21.36 6.55
N VAL A 371 -13.56 21.77 6.94
CA VAL A 371 -13.86 23.15 7.36
C VAL A 371 -14.40 23.18 8.78
N LYS A 372 -14.17 24.31 9.49
CA LYS A 372 -14.81 24.62 10.75
C LYS A 372 -15.83 25.72 10.55
N LEU A 373 -17.06 25.50 10.98
CA LEU A 373 -18.11 26.51 10.96
C LEU A 373 -17.88 27.52 12.09
N ARG A 374 -18.16 28.80 11.82
CA ARG A 374 -18.10 29.86 12.82
C ARG A 374 -19.32 29.82 13.72
N ASN A 375 -20.51 29.58 13.10
CA ASN A 375 -21.78 29.43 13.76
C ASN A 375 -22.56 28.26 13.15
N TYR A 376 -23.55 27.73 13.86
CA TYR A 376 -24.41 26.66 13.35
C TYR A 376 -25.20 27.08 12.11
N ASP A 377 -25.63 28.35 12.06
CA ASP A 377 -26.39 28.90 10.93
C ASP A 377 -25.58 28.95 9.62
N ASP A 378 -24.24 28.96 9.71
CA ASP A 378 -23.36 28.96 8.54
C ASP A 378 -23.46 27.63 7.75
N TYR A 379 -23.93 26.54 8.38
CA TYR A 379 -24.08 25.23 7.71
C TYR A 379 -24.96 25.35 6.46
N ARG A 380 -26.08 26.05 6.55
CA ARG A 380 -26.98 26.22 5.41
C ARG A 380 -26.33 26.96 4.25
N LEU A 381 -25.54 27.97 4.55
CA LEU A 381 -24.80 28.71 3.50
C LEU A 381 -23.72 27.86 2.84
N ILE A 382 -22.99 27.04 3.63
CA ILE A 382 -22.02 26.07 3.10
C ILE A 382 -22.72 25.05 2.21
N ASP A 383 -23.90 24.55 2.63
CA ASP A 383 -24.70 23.61 1.85
C ASP A 383 -25.16 24.22 0.52
N ASP A 384 -25.65 25.45 0.52
CA ASP A 384 -26.06 26.18 -0.70
C ASP A 384 -24.87 26.37 -1.68
N ILE A 385 -23.66 26.68 -1.17
CA ILE A 385 -22.45 26.81 -1.98
C ILE A 385 -22.04 25.46 -2.58
N CYS A 386 -22.06 24.42 -1.76
CA CYS A 386 -21.76 23.05 -2.18
C CYS A 386 -22.76 22.57 -3.24
N TYR A 387 -24.05 22.82 -3.04
CA TYR A 387 -25.08 22.49 -4.01
C TYR A 387 -24.87 23.20 -5.36
N GLU A 388 -24.54 24.50 -5.38
CA GLU A 388 -24.18 25.21 -6.64
C GLU A 388 -23.01 24.53 -7.34
N TRP A 389 -21.98 24.18 -6.57
CA TRP A 389 -20.80 23.50 -7.10
C TRP A 389 -21.14 22.13 -7.69
N GLU A 390 -21.96 21.32 -7.01
CA GLU A 390 -22.44 20.02 -7.48
C GLU A 390 -23.22 20.15 -8.80
N GLN A 391 -24.18 21.08 -8.86
CA GLN A 391 -25.00 21.30 -10.05
C GLN A 391 -24.14 21.72 -11.25
N ARG A 392 -23.13 22.55 -11.02
CA ARG A 392 -22.24 23.06 -12.04
C ARG A 392 -21.23 22.01 -12.51
N THR A 393 -20.68 21.22 -11.59
CA THR A 393 -19.65 20.23 -11.89
C THR A 393 -20.20 18.85 -12.23
N ARG A 394 -21.46 18.58 -11.90
CA ARG A 394 -22.13 17.27 -11.99
C ARG A 394 -21.46 16.20 -11.12
N MET A 395 -20.84 16.62 -10.02
CA MET A 395 -20.26 15.74 -9.03
C MET A 395 -21.09 15.78 -7.74
N GLU A 396 -21.00 14.74 -6.95
CA GLU A 396 -21.72 14.59 -5.69
C GLU A 396 -20.76 14.80 -4.53
N LEU A 397 -21.20 15.52 -3.49
CA LEU A 397 -20.47 15.74 -2.25
C LEU A 397 -21.07 14.91 -1.11
N GLU A 398 -20.19 14.27 -0.34
CA GLU A 398 -20.54 13.53 0.87
C GLU A 398 -20.09 14.38 2.09
N PHE A 399 -20.95 14.51 3.10
CA PHE A 399 -20.71 15.34 4.29
C PHE A 399 -20.57 14.45 5.53
N GLU A 400 -19.55 14.73 6.34
CA GLU A 400 -19.38 14.11 7.65
C GLU A 400 -19.09 15.18 8.70
N GLU A 401 -19.77 15.09 9.85
CA GLU A 401 -19.63 16.06 10.92
C GLU A 401 -18.75 15.56 12.06
N PHE A 402 -17.93 16.47 12.62
CA PHE A 402 -17.04 16.19 13.73
C PHE A 402 -17.08 17.34 14.73
N VAL A 403 -16.78 17.04 16.00
CA VAL A 403 -16.76 18.02 17.10
C VAL A 403 -15.36 18.35 17.59
N LYS A 404 -14.36 17.53 17.21
CA LYS A 404 -12.97 17.75 17.59
C LYS A 404 -12.04 17.30 16.47
N VAL A 405 -11.03 18.11 16.21
CA VAL A 405 -9.94 17.84 15.27
C VAL A 405 -8.62 17.91 15.99
N ILE A 406 -7.78 16.89 15.84
CA ILE A 406 -6.41 16.86 16.32
C ILE A 406 -5.54 16.54 15.11
N GLN A 407 -4.73 17.48 14.67
CA GLN A 407 -3.99 17.40 13.42
C GLN A 407 -2.55 17.87 13.59
N LYS A 408 -1.60 16.98 13.31
CA LYS A 408 -0.19 17.36 13.20
C LYS A 408 0.09 18.00 11.84
N ASP A 409 -0.34 17.32 10.79
CA ASP A 409 -0.18 17.69 9.39
C ASP A 409 -1.25 16.98 8.53
N VAL A 410 -1.25 17.21 7.21
CA VAL A 410 -2.21 16.60 6.27
C VAL A 410 -2.20 15.05 6.28
N ASN A 411 -1.14 14.44 6.75
CA ASN A 411 -0.95 12.99 6.78
C ASN A 411 -1.21 12.35 8.15
N ASN A 412 -1.24 13.15 9.24
CA ASN A 412 -1.41 12.65 10.60
C ASN A 412 -2.47 13.46 11.34
N TYR A 413 -3.67 12.89 11.47
CA TYR A 413 -4.79 13.55 12.13
C TYR A 413 -5.81 12.57 12.74
N ILE A 414 -6.58 13.07 13.69
CA ILE A 414 -7.72 12.39 14.32
C ILE A 414 -8.93 13.33 14.23
N LEU A 415 -10.07 12.80 13.79
CA LEU A 415 -11.37 13.45 13.75
C LEU A 415 -12.31 12.73 14.71
N VAL A 416 -12.95 13.44 15.64
CA VAL A 416 -13.85 12.87 16.64
C VAL A 416 -15.26 13.40 16.41
N ASP A 417 -16.24 12.50 16.30
CA ASP A 417 -17.65 12.84 16.14
C ASP A 417 -18.34 13.14 17.50
N ALA A 418 -19.60 13.54 17.44
CA ALA A 418 -20.40 13.88 18.62
C ALA A 418 -20.67 12.68 19.54
N GLU A 419 -20.55 11.45 19.04
CA GLU A 419 -20.71 10.20 19.81
C GLU A 419 -19.41 9.75 20.46
N GLY A 420 -18.29 10.48 20.25
CA GLY A 420 -16.96 10.10 20.73
C GLY A 420 -16.27 9.01 19.88
N LYS A 421 -16.86 8.61 18.75
CA LYS A 421 -16.18 7.77 17.77
C LYS A 421 -15.15 8.60 17.04
N TYR A 422 -14.09 7.95 16.55
CA TYR A 422 -13.04 8.69 15.86
C TYR A 422 -12.61 8.01 14.56
N LYS A 423 -12.15 8.84 13.63
CA LYS A 423 -11.39 8.45 12.45
C LYS A 423 -9.96 8.94 12.62
N SER A 424 -8.98 8.13 12.26
CA SER A 424 -7.58 8.54 12.32
C SER A 424 -6.84 8.14 11.05
N LYS A 425 -5.90 8.99 10.62
CA LYS A 425 -5.06 8.77 9.46
C LYS A 425 -3.60 9.10 9.81
N GLY A 426 -2.68 8.34 9.21
CA GLY A 426 -1.25 8.59 9.31
C GLY A 426 -0.51 7.63 10.24
N ALA A 427 0.80 7.58 10.06
CA ALA A 427 1.67 6.61 10.70
C ALA A 427 1.63 6.65 12.24
N TYR A 428 1.35 7.82 12.82
CA TYR A 428 1.38 8.01 14.27
C TYR A 428 0.08 7.64 15.00
N VAL A 429 -1.04 7.65 14.29
CA VAL A 429 -2.37 7.53 14.93
C VAL A 429 -3.32 6.57 14.23
N LYS A 430 -2.95 6.02 13.06
CA LYS A 430 -3.82 5.08 12.34
C LYS A 430 -4.06 3.83 13.17
N LYS A 431 -5.27 3.28 13.09
CA LYS A 431 -5.56 1.94 13.60
C LYS A 431 -4.77 0.93 12.77
N LEU A 432 -3.87 0.21 13.43
CA LEU A 432 -3.06 -0.82 12.79
C LEU A 432 -3.88 -2.08 12.49
N LYS A 433 -3.48 -2.78 11.44
CA LYS A 433 -4.07 -4.05 11.00
C LYS A 433 -3.05 -5.16 11.21
N PRO A 434 -3.45 -6.44 11.25
CA PRO A 434 -2.52 -7.56 11.45
C PRO A 434 -1.30 -7.53 10.50
N LEU A 435 -1.49 -7.13 9.24
CA LEU A 435 -0.41 -7.03 8.25
C LEU A 435 0.34 -5.67 8.23
N ASP A 436 0.15 -4.83 9.24
CA ASP A 436 0.82 -3.52 9.37
C ASP A 436 1.01 -3.15 10.86
N ASN A 437 1.45 -4.10 11.66
CA ASN A 437 1.46 -4.03 13.13
C ASN A 437 2.84 -3.64 13.67
N ASP A 438 3.27 -2.40 13.39
CA ASP A 438 4.56 -1.85 13.82
C ASP A 438 4.38 -0.82 14.93
N LEU A 439 4.94 -1.07 16.12
CA LEU A 439 4.80 -0.24 17.33
C LEU A 439 3.34 0.11 17.71
N PRO A 440 2.42 -0.85 17.73
CA PRO A 440 1.00 -0.55 17.95
C PRO A 440 0.73 0.14 19.28
N ILE A 441 1.47 -0.17 20.34
CA ILE A 441 1.28 0.43 21.67
C ILE A 441 1.50 1.96 21.65
N VAL A 442 2.42 2.45 20.82
CA VAL A 442 2.70 3.87 20.71
C VAL A 442 1.53 4.61 20.05
N ASN A 443 1.01 4.07 18.93
CA ASN A 443 -0.16 4.65 18.28
C ASN A 443 -1.40 4.62 19.20
N GLU A 444 -1.59 3.52 19.93
CA GLU A 444 -2.69 3.35 20.88
C GLU A 444 -2.61 4.36 22.03
N ALA A 445 -1.41 4.58 22.59
CA ALA A 445 -1.19 5.57 23.63
C ALA A 445 -1.49 7.01 23.17
N ILE A 446 -1.06 7.38 21.95
CA ILE A 446 -1.33 8.71 21.38
C ILE A 446 -2.82 8.92 21.18
N VAL A 447 -3.51 7.94 20.60
CA VAL A 447 -4.96 8.02 20.37
C VAL A 447 -5.73 8.08 21.68
N ASN A 448 -5.40 7.23 22.67
CA ASN A 448 -6.03 7.24 23.98
C ASN A 448 -5.85 8.59 24.70
N TRP A 449 -4.67 9.19 24.61
CA TRP A 449 -4.41 10.52 25.14
C TRP A 449 -5.34 11.58 24.53
N PHE A 450 -5.36 11.69 23.21
CA PHE A 450 -6.12 12.76 22.53
C PHE A 450 -7.64 12.54 22.55
N VAL A 451 -8.11 11.30 22.50
CA VAL A 451 -9.54 10.98 22.38
C VAL A 451 -10.19 10.75 23.74
N LYS A 452 -9.49 10.04 24.63
CA LYS A 452 -10.05 9.58 25.93
C LYS A 452 -9.46 10.29 27.14
N GLY A 453 -8.36 11.06 26.97
CA GLY A 453 -7.66 11.69 28.10
C GLY A 453 -6.91 10.69 29.00
N ILE A 454 -6.59 9.49 28.49
CA ILE A 454 -5.84 8.45 29.23
C ILE A 454 -4.36 8.75 29.08
N ASP A 455 -3.62 8.76 30.21
CA ASP A 455 -2.19 8.98 30.20
C ASP A 455 -1.45 7.91 29.39
N PRO A 456 -0.45 8.28 28.54
CA PRO A 456 0.38 7.32 27.84
C PRO A 456 1.04 6.28 28.75
N GLU A 457 1.43 6.66 29.98
CA GLU A 457 1.97 5.75 30.99
C GLU A 457 0.95 4.64 31.32
N GLU A 458 -0.30 5.01 31.61
CA GLU A 458 -1.36 4.04 31.91
C GLU A 458 -1.58 3.05 30.75
N THR A 459 -1.66 3.56 29.51
CA THR A 459 -1.83 2.71 28.33
C THR A 459 -0.67 1.73 28.16
N ILE A 460 0.56 2.20 28.28
CA ILE A 460 1.77 1.41 27.99
C ILE A 460 2.04 0.40 29.10
N PHE A 461 2.03 0.82 30.37
CA PHE A 461 2.41 -0.03 31.49
C PHE A 461 1.33 -1.06 31.86
N SER A 462 0.06 -0.83 31.49
CA SER A 462 -1.01 -1.80 31.68
C SER A 462 -1.06 -2.88 30.60
N CYS A 463 -0.39 -2.69 29.47
CA CYS A 463 -0.41 -3.62 28.35
C CYS A 463 0.28 -4.94 28.69
N LYS A 464 -0.36 -6.08 28.37
CA LYS A 464 0.15 -7.44 28.62
C LYS A 464 0.49 -8.21 27.35
N GLU A 465 0.38 -7.58 26.18
CA GLU A 465 0.58 -8.20 24.88
C GLU A 465 1.94 -7.81 24.30
N LEU A 466 2.90 -8.74 24.28
CA LEU A 466 4.26 -8.49 23.78
C LEU A 466 4.25 -7.96 22.34
N ILE A 467 3.38 -8.48 21.49
CA ILE A 467 3.28 -8.07 20.08
C ILE A 467 3.01 -6.57 19.89
N LYS A 468 2.39 -5.91 20.86
CA LYS A 468 2.12 -4.47 20.79
C LYS A 468 3.37 -3.61 20.93
N PHE A 469 4.45 -4.16 21.46
CA PHE A 469 5.73 -3.47 21.65
C PHE A 469 6.73 -3.71 20.51
N GLN A 470 6.40 -4.57 19.55
CA GLN A 470 7.33 -4.93 18.49
C GLN A 470 7.63 -3.78 17.53
N LYS A 471 8.89 -3.65 17.14
CA LYS A 471 9.37 -2.85 16.02
C LYS A 471 9.90 -3.78 14.94
N ILE A 472 9.28 -3.77 13.75
CA ILE A 472 9.75 -4.58 12.62
C ILE A 472 10.64 -3.72 11.72
N VAL A 473 11.88 -4.15 11.54
CA VAL A 473 12.90 -3.47 10.76
C VAL A 473 13.31 -4.32 9.58
N LYS A 474 13.33 -3.73 8.39
CA LYS A 474 13.91 -4.34 7.17
C LYS A 474 15.10 -3.54 6.71
N ILE A 475 16.23 -4.20 6.51
CA ILE A 475 17.42 -3.63 5.88
C ILE A 475 17.20 -3.64 4.37
N SER A 476 17.06 -2.47 3.78
CA SER A 476 16.84 -2.36 2.33
C SER A 476 18.12 -2.67 1.55
N SER A 477 17.96 -3.09 0.28
CA SER A 477 19.06 -3.47 -0.62
C SER A 477 20.10 -2.38 -0.89
N LYS A 478 19.83 -1.12 -0.51
CA LYS A 478 20.81 -0.03 -0.60
C LYS A 478 21.87 -0.05 0.51
N TYR A 479 21.69 -0.92 1.53
CA TYR A 479 22.64 -1.15 2.61
C TYR A 479 23.27 -2.52 2.47
N ASP A 480 24.53 -2.64 2.89
CA ASP A 480 25.32 -3.85 2.72
C ASP A 480 24.89 -4.94 3.71
N TYR A 481 24.71 -4.58 4.99
CA TYR A 481 24.29 -5.48 6.08
C TYR A 481 23.82 -4.67 7.32
N ALA A 482 23.36 -5.40 8.32
CA ALA A 482 23.11 -4.85 9.66
C ALA A 482 24.21 -5.27 10.64
N VAL A 483 24.43 -4.45 11.69
CA VAL A 483 25.29 -4.80 12.83
C VAL A 483 24.51 -4.61 14.13
N TYR A 484 24.65 -5.59 15.04
CA TYR A 484 24.13 -5.52 16.40
C TYR A 484 25.30 -5.54 17.37
N GLY A 485 25.57 -4.42 18.00
CA GLY A 485 26.82 -4.18 18.71
C GLY A 485 28.02 -4.29 17.75
N ARG A 486 28.85 -5.32 17.96
CA ARG A 486 30.01 -5.63 17.08
C ARG A 486 29.76 -6.79 16.11
N ARG A 487 28.59 -7.45 16.22
CA ARG A 487 28.26 -8.63 15.41
C ARG A 487 27.61 -8.19 14.10
N ARG A 488 28.15 -8.63 12.97
CA ARG A 488 27.50 -8.57 11.67
C ARG A 488 26.34 -9.57 11.64
N MET A 489 25.17 -9.08 11.24
CA MET A 489 23.96 -9.89 11.10
C MET A 489 23.81 -10.38 9.66
N GLN A 490 23.27 -11.56 9.50
CA GLN A 490 22.99 -12.16 8.19
C GLN A 490 21.57 -11.87 7.73
N GLU A 491 20.67 -11.78 8.69
CA GLU A 491 19.25 -11.52 8.45
C GLU A 491 19.03 -10.10 7.90
N LYS A 492 17.94 -9.94 7.16
CA LYS A 492 17.51 -8.65 6.61
C LYS A 492 16.27 -8.09 7.30
N VAL A 493 15.53 -8.91 8.01
CA VAL A 493 14.35 -8.50 8.78
C VAL A 493 14.55 -8.85 10.25
N PHE A 494 14.19 -7.93 11.12
CA PHE A 494 14.41 -8.05 12.56
C PHE A 494 13.16 -7.60 13.31
N ARG A 495 12.82 -8.32 14.36
CA ARG A 495 11.87 -7.90 15.39
C ARG A 495 12.64 -7.41 16.60
N LEU A 496 12.47 -6.13 16.91
CA LEU A 496 13.18 -5.43 17.99
C LEU A 496 12.22 -5.07 19.10
N PHE A 497 12.75 -5.11 20.32
CA PHE A 497 12.12 -4.58 21.52
C PHE A 497 13.12 -3.72 22.29
N ALA A 498 12.68 -2.59 22.82
CA ALA A 498 13.53 -1.75 23.69
C ALA A 498 13.94 -2.50 24.95
N SER A 499 15.16 -2.30 25.43
CA SER A 499 15.75 -3.07 26.53
C SER A 499 16.36 -2.19 27.61
N VAL A 500 16.10 -2.55 28.88
CA VAL A 500 16.82 -2.01 30.04
C VAL A 500 18.14 -2.73 30.33
N ASP A 501 18.37 -3.91 29.70
CA ASP A 501 19.60 -4.68 29.91
C ASP A 501 20.81 -3.97 29.30
N LYS A 502 21.82 -3.72 30.14
CA LYS A 502 23.06 -3.04 29.72
C LYS A 502 23.92 -3.85 28.74
N ASN A 503 23.67 -5.16 28.64
CA ASN A 503 24.37 -6.04 27.70
C ASN A 503 23.73 -6.05 26.29
N ASP A 504 22.52 -5.52 26.17
CA ASP A 504 21.88 -5.37 24.88
C ASP A 504 22.43 -4.16 24.13
N HIS A 505 22.38 -4.21 22.79
CA HIS A 505 23.02 -3.25 21.90
C HIS A 505 22.02 -2.58 20.95
N GLU A 506 22.48 -1.56 20.25
CA GLU A 506 21.77 -0.93 19.16
C GLU A 506 21.91 -1.75 17.88
N LEU A 507 20.82 -1.87 17.10
CA LEU A 507 20.87 -2.38 15.73
C LEU A 507 21.09 -1.22 14.75
N LYS A 508 22.16 -1.29 13.97
CA LYS A 508 22.51 -0.32 12.92
C LYS A 508 22.53 -0.96 11.55
N ARG A 509 22.35 -0.14 10.52
CA ARG A 509 22.55 -0.53 9.11
C ARG A 509 23.87 0.03 8.62
N VAL A 510 24.56 -0.71 7.76
CA VAL A 510 25.88 -0.35 7.23
C VAL A 510 25.81 -0.14 5.74
N LYS A 511 26.43 0.94 5.27
CA LYS A 511 26.62 1.26 3.86
C LYS A 511 28.01 1.78 3.63
N ASN A 512 28.74 1.18 2.69
CA ASN A 512 30.13 1.57 2.37
C ASN A 512 31.03 1.66 3.63
N GLY A 513 30.89 0.71 4.55
CA GLY A 513 31.64 0.66 5.81
C GLY A 513 31.19 1.65 6.90
N SER A 514 30.24 2.54 6.63
CA SER A 514 29.67 3.46 7.62
C SER A 514 28.40 2.88 8.24
N ALA A 515 28.33 2.89 9.58
CA ALA A 515 27.17 2.43 10.34
C ALA A 515 26.23 3.59 10.66
N GLU A 516 24.95 3.44 10.32
CA GLU A 516 23.91 4.43 10.54
C GLU A 516 22.85 3.90 11.49
N LYS A 517 22.34 4.75 12.37
CA LYS A 517 21.16 4.45 13.20
C LYS A 517 19.93 4.25 12.32
N ILE A 518 19.07 3.33 12.72
CA ILE A 518 17.78 3.13 12.09
C ILE A 518 16.75 4.01 12.80
N SER A 519 15.96 4.77 12.05
CA SER A 519 14.99 5.69 12.63
C SER A 519 13.93 4.95 13.48
N TYR A 520 13.57 5.53 14.61
CA TYR A 520 12.59 4.99 15.55
C TYR A 520 12.92 3.59 16.05
N THR A 521 14.20 3.32 16.30
CA THR A 521 14.68 2.15 17.02
C THR A 521 15.40 2.58 18.31
N PRO A 522 15.32 1.77 19.39
CA PRO A 522 15.98 2.11 20.65
C PRO A 522 17.51 1.97 20.56
N ASP A 523 18.22 2.75 21.38
CA ASP A 523 19.68 2.67 21.51
C ASP A 523 20.14 1.35 22.13
N ARG A 524 19.26 0.68 22.86
CA ARG A 524 19.41 -0.69 23.34
C ARG A 524 18.16 -1.47 23.03
N CYS A 525 18.31 -2.59 22.34
CA CYS A 525 17.22 -3.47 22.01
C CYS A 525 17.66 -4.94 22.11
N PHE A 526 16.70 -5.81 22.36
CA PHE A 526 16.89 -7.23 22.08
C PHE A 526 16.16 -7.62 20.80
N ILE A 527 16.75 -8.56 20.08
CA ILE A 527 16.21 -9.12 18.85
C ILE A 527 15.51 -10.42 19.20
N LEU A 528 14.26 -10.57 18.76
CA LEU A 528 13.47 -11.78 18.99
C LEU A 528 12.72 -12.13 17.70
N ASN A 529 13.36 -12.94 16.86
CA ASN A 529 12.83 -13.36 15.57
C ASN A 529 12.00 -14.65 15.64
N ASP A 530 11.92 -15.29 16.81
CA ASP A 530 11.07 -16.45 17.07
C ASP A 530 9.58 -16.06 17.06
N ASP A 531 8.68 -17.05 17.03
CA ASP A 531 7.26 -16.84 17.22
C ASP A 531 6.97 -16.27 18.62
N ILE A 532 6.27 -15.15 18.68
CA ILE A 532 5.97 -14.43 19.92
C ILE A 532 4.48 -14.43 20.27
N THR A 533 3.64 -15.13 19.52
CA THR A 533 2.18 -15.07 19.65
C THR A 533 1.68 -15.48 21.03
N ASN A 534 2.41 -16.34 21.72
CA ASN A 534 2.09 -16.84 23.06
C ASN A 534 3.19 -16.55 24.10
N MET A 535 4.06 -15.56 23.82
CA MET A 535 5.13 -15.19 24.73
C MET A 535 4.68 -14.15 25.75
N ASP A 536 5.06 -14.36 26.99
CA ASP A 536 4.98 -13.34 28.03
C ASP A 536 5.97 -12.20 27.76
N ILE A 537 5.67 -11.02 28.30
CA ILE A 537 6.55 -9.87 28.19
C ILE A 537 7.85 -10.11 28.98
N PRO A 538 9.02 -10.10 28.33
CA PRO A 538 10.30 -10.25 29.01
C PRO A 538 10.53 -9.14 30.05
N SER A 539 11.08 -9.49 31.21
CA SER A 539 11.35 -8.54 32.31
C SER A 539 12.35 -7.43 31.95
N LYS A 540 13.10 -7.61 30.87
CA LYS A 540 14.04 -6.61 30.36
C LYS A 540 13.43 -5.61 29.36
N LEU A 541 12.11 -5.67 29.09
CA LEU A 541 11.44 -4.70 28.23
C LEU A 541 11.50 -3.31 28.86
N ASP A 542 11.94 -2.34 28.08
CA ASP A 542 12.02 -0.93 28.49
C ASP A 542 10.72 -0.20 28.13
N TYR A 543 9.77 -0.18 29.04
CA TYR A 543 8.50 0.53 28.86
C TYR A 543 8.67 2.04 28.70
N TRP A 544 9.71 2.64 29.33
CA TRP A 544 9.95 4.07 29.27
C TRP A 544 10.35 4.52 27.89
N TRP A 545 11.09 3.74 27.12
CA TRP A 545 11.41 4.06 25.73
C TRP A 545 10.13 4.22 24.87
N TYR A 546 9.11 3.37 25.08
CA TYR A 546 7.83 3.50 24.37
C TYR A 546 7.03 4.71 24.83
N TRP A 547 7.09 5.02 26.12
CA TRP A 547 6.50 6.21 26.69
C TRP A 547 7.16 7.47 26.11
N ASP A 548 8.48 7.58 26.12
CA ASP A 548 9.25 8.68 25.54
C ASP A 548 8.86 8.91 24.07
N LEU A 549 8.78 7.83 23.28
CA LEU A 549 8.39 7.92 21.87
C LEU A 549 6.92 8.36 21.69
N ALA A 550 6.02 7.92 22.57
CA ALA A 550 4.63 8.35 22.54
C ALA A 550 4.52 9.86 22.88
N VAL A 551 5.21 10.31 23.91
CA VAL A 551 5.26 11.73 24.33
C VAL A 551 5.91 12.60 23.25
N GLU A 552 7.04 12.18 22.67
CA GLU A 552 7.66 12.87 21.51
C GLU A 552 6.65 13.10 20.39
N ARG A 553 5.89 12.06 20.03
CA ARG A 553 4.89 12.16 18.98
C ARG A 553 3.67 13.00 19.37
N ILE A 554 3.24 12.96 20.64
CA ILE A 554 2.18 13.85 21.16
C ILE A 554 2.65 15.30 21.07
N ASN A 555 3.87 15.62 21.53
CA ASN A 555 4.45 16.96 21.43
C ASN A 555 4.53 17.43 19.97
N ALA A 556 4.85 16.54 19.04
CA ALA A 556 4.80 16.86 17.61
C ALA A 556 3.39 17.22 17.10
N PHE A 557 2.32 16.74 17.72
CA PHE A 557 0.94 17.21 17.42
C PHE A 557 0.66 18.55 18.07
N LEU A 558 1.23 18.82 19.24
CA LEU A 558 1.04 20.09 19.99
C LEU A 558 1.90 21.22 19.41
N GLY A 559 2.89 20.92 18.58
CA GLY A 559 3.87 21.89 18.10
C GLY A 559 4.91 22.26 19.16
N GLU A 560 5.11 21.38 20.14
CA GLU A 560 6.10 21.50 21.21
C GLU A 560 7.31 20.62 20.81
N GLU A 561 8.47 21.25 20.50
CA GLU A 561 9.73 20.55 20.19
C GLU A 561 10.55 20.24 21.46
#